data_0d1c67e3b2e46c44ce3b025db6eea099
#
_entry.id   0d1c67e3b2e46c44ce3b025db6eea099
#
_cell.length_a   1.000
_cell.length_b   1.000
_cell.length_c   1.000
_cell.angle_alpha   90.00
_cell.angle_beta   90.00
_cell.angle_gamma   90.00
#
_symmetry.space_group_name_H-M   'P 1'
#
loop_
_entity.id
_entity.type
_entity.pdbx_description
1 polymer ?
#
loop_
_entity_poly.entity_id
_entity_poly.type
_entity_poly.pdbx_seq_one_letter_code
_entity_poly.pdbx_strand_id
1 'polypeptide(L)'
;MTRRFCILLAITVLSKCTGFSFRTSNSCTHRRMPALHHHRSSSTTNQDEAIKELMKTHDPILLFVSRLLDADIARDASALYAWCRRLDEITDDPSSDVATIQQRLSDWERRFDMICRNEPVDDMDRALAMYVQRNDDLELSPFVDMISGMKEDTVQNRTISNMAELDEYAYQVAGTVGLMLLPLLKANVEKSRDAAIALGKAIQLINILRDASPDVALGRVYLPQDMLKAEGVSTEDVLQLKSSPEYRKVVATVADHAEALLIEAEMGKSTLPGVGPLFVQIIVELYREYLIKLEQIGYDNLNLSGERVKINTIQKLMASFKATTKVLTQK
;
A
#
# COMPACT_ATOMS: atom_id res chain seq x y z
N MET A 1 -0.29 -14.95 -1.70
CA MET A 1 -0.73 -14.16 -2.85
C MET A 1 -1.19 -12.78 -2.38
N THR A 2 -0.37 -11.79 -2.65
CA THR A 2 -0.59 -10.33 -2.63
C THR A 2 -1.21 -9.69 -1.38
N ARG A 3 -0.47 -9.67 -0.25
CA ARG A 3 -0.87 -8.98 0.99
C ARG A 3 -0.55 -7.50 1.01
N ARG A 4 0.48 -7.07 0.28
CA ARG A 4 1.15 -5.78 0.47
C ARG A 4 0.65 -4.66 -0.44
N PHE A 5 -0.17 -4.97 -1.46
CA PHE A 5 -0.59 -4.02 -2.51
C PHE A 5 -1.96 -3.36 -2.34
N CYS A 6 -2.62 -3.47 -1.18
CA CYS A 6 -3.92 -2.83 -0.97
C CYS A 6 -3.90 -1.29 -1.01
N ILE A 7 -2.72 -0.65 -0.87
CA ILE A 7 -2.62 0.83 -0.96
C ILE A 7 -2.89 1.31 -2.39
N LEU A 8 -2.44 0.57 -3.40
CA LEU A 8 -2.72 0.88 -4.80
C LEU A 8 -4.15 0.55 -5.23
N LEU A 9 -4.82 -0.37 -4.51
CA LEU A 9 -6.24 -0.67 -4.73
C LEU A 9 -7.14 0.53 -4.39
N ALA A 10 -6.70 1.42 -3.52
CA ALA A 10 -7.43 2.64 -3.17
C ALA A 10 -7.49 3.65 -4.32
N ILE A 11 -6.47 3.70 -5.18
CA ILE A 11 -6.51 4.47 -6.44
C ILE A 11 -7.64 3.94 -7.34
N THR A 12 -7.96 2.64 -7.25
CA THR A 12 -8.98 1.94 -8.04
C THR A 12 -10.42 2.33 -7.69
N VAL A 13 -10.69 2.65 -6.44
CA VAL A 13 -12.06 2.98 -5.98
C VAL A 13 -12.47 4.37 -6.43
N LEU A 14 -11.52 5.29 -6.57
CA LEU A 14 -11.76 6.67 -7.05
C LEU A 14 -12.41 6.71 -8.44
N SER A 15 -12.06 5.80 -9.34
CA SER A 15 -12.55 5.83 -10.73
C SER A 15 -14.01 5.40 -10.90
N LYS A 16 -14.52 4.56 -10.01
CA LYS A 16 -15.92 4.09 -10.07
C LYS A 16 -16.91 5.07 -9.46
N CYS A 17 -16.43 6.00 -8.61
CA CYS A 17 -17.28 6.98 -7.92
C CYS A 17 -17.32 8.35 -8.57
N THR A 18 -16.38 8.67 -9.46
CA THR A 18 -16.35 9.97 -10.15
C THR A 18 -16.91 9.87 -11.58
N GLY A 19 -18.21 9.58 -11.71
CA GLY A 19 -18.97 9.87 -12.93
C GLY A 19 -19.14 11.39 -13.16
N PHE A 20 -18.22 12.22 -12.67
CA PHE A 20 -18.20 13.65 -12.82
C PHE A 20 -17.24 14.06 -13.94
N SER A 21 -17.80 14.34 -15.10
CA SER A 21 -17.12 15.03 -16.19
C SER A 21 -16.89 16.49 -15.78
N PHE A 22 -15.67 16.87 -15.46
CA PHE A 22 -15.27 18.26 -15.35
C PHE A 22 -15.15 18.86 -16.75
N ARG A 23 -16.22 19.55 -17.23
CA ARG A 23 -16.11 20.52 -18.30
C ARG A 23 -15.43 21.76 -17.75
N THR A 24 -14.15 21.92 -17.97
CA THR A 24 -13.47 23.21 -17.81
C THR A 24 -13.84 24.10 -19.00
N SER A 25 -14.58 25.17 -18.74
CA SER A 25 -14.74 26.25 -19.69
C SER A 25 -13.44 27.06 -19.78
N ASN A 26 -12.66 26.83 -20.83
CA ASN A 26 -11.55 27.68 -21.16
C ASN A 26 -12.01 28.79 -22.13
N SER A 27 -12.10 30.01 -21.62
CA SER A 27 -11.97 31.18 -22.44
C SER A 27 -10.68 31.93 -22.02
N CYS A 28 -9.60 31.73 -22.72
CA CYS A 28 -8.53 32.72 -22.80
C CYS A 28 -7.75 32.59 -24.10
N THR A 29 -7.55 33.70 -24.69
CA THR A 29 -7.14 34.01 -26.05
C THR A 29 -5.71 33.60 -26.38
N HIS A 30 -5.56 33.21 -27.66
CA HIS A 30 -4.34 32.79 -28.35
C HIS A 30 -3.13 33.72 -28.19
N ARG A 31 -1.98 33.12 -27.87
CA ARG A 31 -0.70 33.46 -28.51
C ARG A 31 -0.03 32.16 -28.96
N ARG A 32 0.10 31.98 -30.27
CA ARG A 32 0.85 30.87 -30.88
C ARG A 32 2.34 31.05 -30.56
N MET A 33 2.93 30.03 -29.90
CA MET A 33 4.35 29.78 -29.97
C MET A 33 4.61 28.50 -30.82
N PRO A 34 5.74 28.42 -31.54
CA PRO A 34 5.97 27.34 -32.49
C PRO A 34 6.12 25.99 -31.79
N ALA A 35 5.54 24.97 -32.42
CA ALA A 35 5.59 23.60 -31.98
C ALA A 35 7.04 23.08 -31.93
N LEU A 36 7.56 22.85 -30.72
CA LEU A 36 8.69 21.94 -30.51
C LEU A 36 8.18 20.51 -30.72
N HIS A 37 8.55 19.90 -31.82
CA HIS A 37 8.39 18.48 -32.04
C HIS A 37 9.19 17.72 -30.97
N HIS A 38 8.54 17.31 -29.88
CA HIS A 38 9.08 16.28 -29.02
C HIS A 38 9.07 14.96 -29.81
N HIS A 39 10.23 14.55 -30.27
CA HIS A 39 10.47 13.15 -30.64
C HIS A 39 10.16 12.31 -29.38
N ARG A 40 8.99 11.65 -29.36
CA ARG A 40 8.77 10.52 -28.46
C ARG A 40 9.81 9.47 -28.81
N SER A 41 10.83 9.31 -27.96
CA SER A 41 11.85 8.30 -28.18
C SER A 41 11.19 6.91 -28.12
N SER A 42 11.61 5.98 -28.97
CA SER A 42 11.13 4.59 -28.99
C SER A 42 11.30 3.87 -27.64
N SER A 43 12.19 4.37 -26.78
CA SER A 43 12.44 3.83 -25.43
C SER A 43 11.29 4.04 -24.44
N THR A 44 10.58 5.19 -24.48
CA THR A 44 9.43 5.44 -23.59
C THR A 44 8.24 4.55 -23.90
N THR A 45 8.05 4.16 -25.14
CA THR A 45 6.97 3.26 -25.56
C THR A 45 7.15 1.83 -25.02
N ASN A 46 8.39 1.33 -24.97
CA ASN A 46 8.70 0.00 -24.44
C ASN A 46 8.54 -0.08 -22.91
N GLN A 47 8.92 0.97 -22.19
CA GLN A 47 8.75 1.05 -20.73
C GLN A 47 7.28 0.97 -20.32
N ASP A 48 6.45 1.81 -20.93
CA ASP A 48 5.03 1.84 -20.66
C ASP A 48 4.35 0.50 -20.99
N GLU A 49 4.80 -0.20 -22.02
CA GLU A 49 4.23 -1.49 -22.42
C GLU A 49 4.60 -2.61 -21.44
N ALA A 50 5.85 -2.70 -21.00
CA ALA A 50 6.30 -3.69 -20.03
C ALA A 50 5.55 -3.55 -18.67
N ILE A 51 5.38 -2.32 -18.19
CA ILE A 51 4.63 -2.05 -16.95
C ILE A 51 3.15 -2.35 -17.13
N LYS A 52 2.54 -2.00 -18.27
CA LYS A 52 1.15 -2.32 -18.57
C LYS A 52 0.88 -3.82 -18.61
N GLU A 53 1.78 -4.61 -19.16
CA GLU A 53 1.63 -6.08 -19.18
C GLU A 53 1.73 -6.67 -17.76
N LEU A 54 2.66 -6.16 -16.93
CA LEU A 54 2.74 -6.52 -15.52
C LEU A 54 1.42 -6.20 -14.77
N MET A 55 0.90 -5.00 -14.93
CA MET A 55 -0.36 -4.56 -14.32
C MET A 55 -1.57 -5.35 -14.84
N LYS A 56 -1.60 -5.68 -16.14
CA LYS A 56 -2.68 -6.45 -16.76
C LYS A 56 -2.77 -7.85 -16.16
N THR A 57 -1.61 -8.47 -15.90
CA THR A 57 -1.52 -9.82 -15.33
C THR A 57 -1.92 -9.85 -13.87
N HIS A 58 -1.48 -8.86 -13.07
CA HIS A 58 -1.61 -8.90 -11.62
C HIS A 58 -2.69 -7.98 -11.06
N ASP A 59 -2.89 -6.80 -11.67
CA ASP A 59 -3.81 -5.77 -11.18
C ASP A 59 -4.54 -5.06 -12.32
N PRO A 60 -5.41 -5.76 -13.09
CA PRO A 60 -6.12 -5.19 -14.23
C PRO A 60 -7.00 -4.00 -13.87
N ILE A 61 -7.44 -3.92 -12.60
CA ILE A 61 -8.22 -2.80 -12.10
C ILE A 61 -7.33 -1.57 -11.96
N LEU A 62 -6.11 -1.73 -11.44
CA LEU A 62 -5.15 -0.63 -11.34
C LEU A 62 -4.74 -0.10 -12.72
N LEU A 63 -4.54 -1.00 -13.69
CA LEU A 63 -4.31 -0.61 -15.08
C LEU A 63 -5.47 0.19 -15.67
N PHE A 64 -6.71 -0.17 -15.36
CA PHE A 64 -7.89 0.59 -15.81
C PHE A 64 -7.91 1.98 -15.19
N VAL A 65 -7.60 2.08 -13.90
CA VAL A 65 -7.59 3.37 -13.16
C VAL A 65 -6.48 4.29 -13.62
N SER A 66 -5.28 3.75 -13.89
CA SER A 66 -4.16 4.56 -14.38
C SER A 66 -4.49 5.34 -15.65
N ARG A 67 -5.44 4.82 -16.47
CA ARG A 67 -5.93 5.51 -17.69
C ARG A 67 -6.81 6.74 -17.42
N LEU A 68 -7.24 6.93 -16.18
CA LEU A 68 -8.09 8.05 -15.76
C LEU A 68 -7.28 9.16 -15.07
N LEU A 69 -6.00 8.91 -14.81
CA LEU A 69 -5.06 9.88 -14.24
C LEU A 69 -4.42 10.72 -15.33
N ASP A 70 -3.91 11.89 -14.97
CA ASP A 70 -3.00 12.63 -15.84
C ASP A 70 -1.83 11.73 -16.24
N ALA A 71 -1.39 11.85 -17.50
CA ALA A 71 -0.43 10.92 -18.10
C ALA A 71 0.90 10.82 -17.30
N ASP A 72 1.36 11.93 -16.72
CA ASP A 72 2.58 11.94 -15.92
C ASP A 72 2.38 11.24 -14.57
N ILE A 73 1.27 11.51 -13.88
CA ILE A 73 0.91 10.84 -12.63
C ILE A 73 0.72 9.33 -12.86
N ALA A 74 0.03 8.94 -13.95
CA ALA A 74 -0.18 7.55 -14.31
C ALA A 74 1.14 6.81 -14.55
N ARG A 75 2.10 7.46 -15.21
CA ARG A 75 3.42 6.89 -15.48
C ARG A 75 4.22 6.67 -14.20
N ASP A 76 4.28 7.68 -13.35
CA ASP A 76 5.04 7.64 -12.10
C ASP A 76 4.44 6.64 -11.11
N ALA A 77 3.10 6.62 -10.97
CA ALA A 77 2.40 5.62 -10.17
C ALA A 77 2.65 4.19 -10.68
N SER A 78 2.67 4.01 -12.00
CA SER A 78 2.91 2.70 -12.61
C SER A 78 4.36 2.24 -12.43
N ALA A 79 5.34 3.16 -12.48
CA ALA A 79 6.73 2.86 -12.21
C ALA A 79 6.95 2.41 -10.75
N LEU A 80 6.35 3.13 -9.80
CA LEU A 80 6.39 2.77 -8.38
C LEU A 80 5.70 1.43 -8.13
N TYR A 81 4.52 1.21 -8.74
CA TYR A 81 3.84 -0.08 -8.68
C TYR A 81 4.72 -1.22 -9.18
N ALA A 82 5.35 -1.07 -10.35
CA ALA A 82 6.19 -2.11 -10.93
C ALA A 82 7.37 -2.46 -10.03
N TRP A 83 7.99 -1.45 -9.40
CA TRP A 83 9.08 -1.66 -8.45
C TRP A 83 8.64 -2.46 -7.24
N CYS A 84 7.58 -2.06 -6.57
CA CYS A 84 7.04 -2.76 -5.42
C CYS A 84 6.57 -4.18 -5.78
N ARG A 85 5.86 -4.35 -6.92
CA ARG A 85 5.35 -5.66 -7.34
C ARG A 85 6.46 -6.67 -7.58
N ARG A 86 7.54 -6.24 -8.24
CA ARG A 86 8.71 -7.10 -8.48
C ARG A 86 9.40 -7.49 -7.18
N LEU A 87 9.42 -6.61 -6.19
CA LEU A 87 9.95 -6.89 -4.87
C LEU A 87 9.09 -7.95 -4.14
N ASP A 88 7.76 -7.85 -4.21
CA ASP A 88 6.85 -8.89 -3.71
C ASP A 88 7.07 -10.24 -4.40
N GLU A 89 7.28 -10.25 -5.71
CA GLU A 89 7.54 -11.49 -6.47
C GLU A 89 8.84 -12.19 -6.03
N ILE A 90 9.83 -11.43 -5.58
CA ILE A 90 11.04 -12.00 -4.98
C ILE A 90 10.73 -12.70 -3.65
N THR A 91 9.93 -12.06 -2.79
CA THR A 91 9.63 -12.58 -1.45
C THR A 91 8.61 -13.71 -1.44
N ASP A 92 7.69 -13.72 -2.42
CA ASP A 92 6.60 -14.70 -2.52
C ASP A 92 6.92 -15.88 -3.44
N ASP A 93 8.18 -16.01 -3.92
CA ASP A 93 8.59 -17.10 -4.81
C ASP A 93 8.64 -18.45 -4.07
N PRO A 94 7.68 -19.35 -4.30
CA PRO A 94 7.60 -20.61 -3.58
C PRO A 94 8.67 -21.63 -4.02
N SER A 95 9.37 -21.35 -5.11
CA SER A 95 10.42 -22.21 -5.68
C SER A 95 11.81 -21.93 -5.11
N SER A 96 11.98 -20.81 -4.38
CA SER A 96 13.24 -20.35 -3.83
C SER A 96 13.31 -20.63 -2.33
N ASP A 97 14.48 -21.04 -1.86
CA ASP A 97 14.77 -21.11 -0.42
C ASP A 97 15.04 -19.71 0.17
N VAL A 98 15.03 -19.63 1.50
CA VAL A 98 15.22 -18.36 2.23
C VAL A 98 16.55 -17.68 1.86
N ALA A 99 17.63 -18.45 1.72
CA ALA A 99 18.96 -17.89 1.39
C ALA A 99 18.96 -17.25 -0.01
N THR A 100 18.33 -17.93 -0.98
CA THR A 100 18.15 -17.40 -2.35
C THR A 100 17.30 -16.13 -2.35
N ILE A 101 16.19 -16.10 -1.60
CA ILE A 101 15.33 -14.92 -1.50
C ILE A 101 16.13 -13.75 -0.90
N GLN A 102 16.85 -13.96 0.21
CA GLN A 102 17.66 -12.92 0.84
C GLN A 102 18.77 -12.40 -0.07
N GLN A 103 19.40 -13.28 -0.84
CA GLN A 103 20.39 -12.86 -1.84
C GLN A 103 19.74 -11.98 -2.91
N ARG A 104 18.60 -12.38 -3.46
CA ARG A 104 17.85 -11.61 -4.47
C ARG A 104 17.37 -10.26 -3.92
N LEU A 105 16.98 -10.16 -2.65
CA LEU A 105 16.64 -8.90 -2.00
C LEU A 105 17.88 -7.99 -1.84
N SER A 106 19.04 -8.57 -1.56
CA SER A 106 20.31 -7.81 -1.49
C SER A 106 20.73 -7.32 -2.88
N ASP A 107 20.50 -8.14 -3.92
CA ASP A 107 20.70 -7.73 -5.32
C ASP A 107 19.71 -6.63 -5.74
N TRP A 108 18.49 -6.67 -5.22
CA TRP A 108 17.47 -5.65 -5.46
C TRP A 108 17.84 -4.30 -4.84
N GLU A 109 18.44 -4.30 -3.66
CA GLU A 109 18.96 -3.11 -3.01
C GLU A 109 20.09 -2.47 -3.85
N ARG A 110 21.06 -3.27 -4.31
CA ARG A 110 22.11 -2.77 -5.23
C ARG A 110 21.52 -2.24 -6.54
N ARG A 111 20.49 -2.90 -7.06
CA ARG A 111 19.77 -2.45 -8.25
C ARG A 111 19.07 -1.11 -8.04
N PHE A 112 18.51 -0.88 -6.84
CA PHE A 112 17.95 0.42 -6.49
C PHE A 112 19.02 1.52 -6.46
N ASP A 113 20.21 1.25 -5.92
CA ASP A 113 21.36 2.18 -5.98
C ASP A 113 21.73 2.54 -7.43
N MET A 114 21.69 1.58 -8.34
CA MET A 114 21.94 1.83 -9.77
C MET A 114 20.84 2.72 -10.37
N ILE A 115 19.59 2.47 -10.03
CA ILE A 115 18.44 3.31 -10.45
C ILE A 115 18.66 4.77 -9.98
N CYS A 116 19.07 4.98 -8.73
CA CYS A 116 19.36 6.31 -8.19
C CYS A 116 20.52 7.04 -8.92
N ARG A 117 21.48 6.28 -9.44
CA ARG A 117 22.60 6.82 -10.27
C ARG A 117 22.24 6.97 -11.75
N ASN A 118 20.99 6.68 -12.13
CA ASN A 118 20.53 6.66 -13.51
C ASN A 118 21.23 5.59 -14.38
N GLU A 119 21.50 4.44 -13.80
CA GLU A 119 22.08 3.24 -14.44
C GLU A 119 21.08 2.08 -14.48
N PRO A 120 19.89 2.26 -15.10
CA PRO A 120 18.84 1.26 -15.08
C PRO A 120 19.24 0.01 -15.85
N VAL A 121 18.85 -1.16 -15.32
CA VAL A 121 19.15 -2.47 -15.91
C VAL A 121 18.09 -2.85 -16.98
N ASP A 122 16.85 -2.44 -16.77
CA ASP A 122 15.74 -2.72 -17.70
C ASP A 122 14.79 -1.52 -17.84
N ASP A 123 13.75 -1.70 -18.63
CA ASP A 123 12.78 -0.64 -18.93
C ASP A 123 11.94 -0.22 -17.72
N MET A 124 11.63 -1.13 -16.79
CA MET A 124 10.91 -0.79 -15.57
C MET A 124 11.78 0.02 -14.60
N ASP A 125 13.07 -0.34 -14.48
CA ASP A 125 14.04 0.45 -13.73
C ASP A 125 14.21 1.85 -14.31
N ARG A 126 14.22 1.96 -15.64
CA ARG A 126 14.32 3.25 -16.34
C ARG A 126 13.11 4.13 -16.02
N ALA A 127 11.92 3.54 -15.94
CA ALA A 127 10.72 4.28 -15.54
C ALA A 127 10.83 4.81 -14.10
N LEU A 128 11.34 3.98 -13.17
CA LEU A 128 11.56 4.41 -11.79
C LEU A 128 12.69 5.46 -11.68
N ALA A 129 13.79 5.30 -12.43
CA ALA A 129 14.85 6.30 -12.47
C ALA A 129 14.34 7.67 -12.95
N MET A 130 13.46 7.68 -13.95
CA MET A 130 12.80 8.91 -14.39
C MET A 130 11.87 9.51 -13.32
N TYR A 131 11.19 8.69 -12.52
CA TYR A 131 10.39 9.14 -11.39
C TYR A 131 11.29 9.78 -10.32
N VAL A 132 12.36 9.11 -9.92
CA VAL A 132 13.34 9.62 -8.94
C VAL A 132 13.92 10.96 -9.39
N GLN A 133 14.33 11.06 -10.65
CA GLN A 133 14.99 12.28 -11.17
C GLN A 133 14.05 13.49 -11.32
N ARG A 134 12.76 13.26 -11.47
CA ARG A 134 11.78 14.36 -11.63
C ARG A 134 11.21 14.89 -10.32
N ASN A 135 11.46 14.21 -9.22
CA ASN A 135 10.88 14.53 -7.92
C ASN A 135 11.97 14.77 -6.88
N ASP A 136 12.49 15.99 -6.84
CA ASP A 136 13.54 16.40 -5.90
C ASP A 136 13.14 16.21 -4.43
N ASP A 137 11.83 16.26 -4.12
CA ASP A 137 11.27 16.04 -2.78
C ASP A 137 11.07 14.54 -2.45
N LEU A 138 11.42 13.62 -3.36
CA LEU A 138 11.30 12.19 -3.12
C LEU A 138 12.38 11.71 -2.16
N GLU A 139 11.97 11.22 -1.00
CA GLU A 139 12.86 10.55 -0.07
C GLU A 139 13.23 9.15 -0.61
N LEU A 140 14.51 8.80 -0.58
CA LEU A 140 15.00 7.51 -1.06
C LEU A 140 15.07 6.45 0.05
N SER A 141 15.22 6.87 1.32
CA SER A 141 15.26 5.93 2.45
C SER A 141 14.05 5.00 2.54
N PRO A 142 12.79 5.41 2.23
CA PRO A 142 11.65 4.51 2.27
C PRO A 142 11.78 3.28 1.36
N PHE A 143 12.50 3.39 0.25
CA PHE A 143 12.75 2.24 -0.64
C PHE A 143 13.68 1.20 0.02
N VAL A 144 14.72 1.67 0.70
CA VAL A 144 15.65 0.82 1.44
C VAL A 144 14.98 0.21 2.66
N ASP A 145 14.20 0.99 3.41
CA ASP A 145 13.46 0.53 4.58
C ASP A 145 12.47 -0.58 4.19
N MET A 146 11.78 -0.45 3.05
CA MET A 146 10.90 -1.49 2.54
C MET A 146 11.67 -2.79 2.23
N ILE A 147 12.81 -2.72 1.57
CA ILE A 147 13.64 -3.91 1.29
C ILE A 147 14.07 -4.55 2.61
N SER A 148 14.46 -3.76 3.61
CA SER A 148 14.84 -4.24 4.94
C SER A 148 13.70 -4.98 5.62
N GLY A 149 12.50 -4.42 5.66
CA GLY A 149 11.31 -5.07 6.20
C GLY A 149 10.97 -6.39 5.49
N MET A 150 11.15 -6.43 4.17
CA MET A 150 10.94 -7.65 3.40
C MET A 150 12.01 -8.71 3.68
N LYS A 151 13.28 -8.33 3.86
CA LYS A 151 14.34 -9.25 4.31
C LYS A 151 14.03 -9.87 5.66
N GLU A 152 13.57 -9.07 6.61
CA GLU A 152 13.16 -9.54 7.93
C GLU A 152 11.97 -10.52 7.85
N ASP A 153 11.00 -10.28 6.99
CA ASP A 153 9.81 -11.14 6.82
C ASP A 153 10.14 -12.51 6.19
N THR A 154 11.33 -12.69 5.63
CA THR A 154 11.80 -13.98 5.11
C THR A 154 12.44 -14.88 6.17
N VAL A 155 12.71 -14.35 7.38
CA VAL A 155 13.29 -15.13 8.47
C VAL A 155 12.28 -16.22 8.91
N GLN A 156 12.75 -17.47 8.93
CA GLN A 156 11.91 -18.59 9.37
C GLN A 156 11.48 -18.40 10.82
N ASN A 157 10.23 -18.69 11.11
CA ASN A 157 9.63 -18.57 12.45
C ASN A 157 9.77 -17.14 13.03
N ARG A 158 9.77 -16.13 12.18
CA ARG A 158 9.75 -14.76 12.65
C ARG A 158 8.55 -14.54 13.57
N THR A 159 8.82 -13.97 14.72
CA THR A 159 7.81 -13.52 15.68
C THR A 159 7.95 -12.02 15.88
N ILE A 160 6.87 -11.37 16.20
CA ILE A 160 6.82 -9.97 16.58
C ILE A 160 6.79 -9.89 18.10
N SER A 161 7.82 -9.30 18.71
CA SER A 161 7.99 -9.33 20.16
C SER A 161 6.94 -8.48 20.90
N ASN A 162 6.64 -7.29 20.36
CA ASN A 162 5.77 -6.31 20.99
C ASN A 162 5.11 -5.37 19.95
N MET A 163 4.24 -4.46 20.43
CA MET A 163 3.54 -3.50 19.55
C MET A 163 4.49 -2.55 18.81
N ALA A 164 5.60 -2.14 19.43
CA ALA A 164 6.56 -1.25 18.78
C ALA A 164 7.26 -1.93 17.58
N GLU A 165 7.61 -3.20 17.71
CA GLU A 165 8.15 -4.00 16.59
C GLU A 165 7.09 -4.24 15.51
N LEU A 166 5.81 -4.44 15.88
CA LEU A 166 4.72 -4.53 14.93
C LEU A 166 4.53 -3.22 14.14
N ASP A 167 4.64 -2.10 14.82
CA ASP A 167 4.57 -0.77 14.23
C ASP A 167 5.73 -0.50 13.28
N GLU A 168 6.95 -0.88 13.65
CA GLU A 168 8.13 -0.75 12.80
C GLU A 168 8.00 -1.62 11.54
N TYR A 169 7.58 -2.87 11.69
CA TYR A 169 7.28 -3.74 10.56
C TYR A 169 6.21 -3.14 9.64
N ALA A 170 5.11 -2.63 10.21
CA ALA A 170 4.04 -2.02 9.44
C ALA A 170 4.51 -0.74 8.71
N TYR A 171 5.41 0.05 9.33
CA TYR A 171 6.08 1.17 8.69
C TYR A 171 6.91 0.69 7.50
N GLN A 172 7.82 -0.25 7.72
CA GLN A 172 8.75 -0.73 6.69
C GLN A 172 8.03 -1.27 5.45
N VAL A 173 6.99 -2.09 5.61
CA VAL A 173 6.32 -2.75 4.48
C VAL A 173 5.14 -1.97 3.89
N ALA A 174 4.67 -0.91 4.55
CA ALA A 174 3.49 -0.16 4.08
C ALA A 174 3.55 1.36 4.34
N GLY A 175 4.05 1.82 5.49
CA GLY A 175 4.25 3.24 5.77
C GLY A 175 5.17 3.90 4.75
N THR A 176 6.22 3.20 4.34
CA THR A 176 7.16 3.60 3.29
C THR A 176 6.48 3.91 1.96
N VAL A 177 5.45 3.13 1.57
CA VAL A 177 4.68 3.39 0.33
C VAL A 177 3.93 4.72 0.43
N GLY A 178 3.41 5.04 1.61
CA GLY A 178 2.79 6.35 1.86
C GLY A 178 3.74 7.49 1.53
N LEU A 179 4.98 7.41 2.01
CA LEU A 179 6.04 8.40 1.74
C LEU A 179 6.41 8.47 0.25
N MET A 180 6.58 7.32 -0.39
CA MET A 180 6.89 7.24 -1.82
C MET A 180 5.80 7.87 -2.71
N LEU A 181 4.55 7.93 -2.24
CA LEU A 181 3.42 8.50 -2.99
C LEU A 181 3.26 10.03 -2.81
N LEU A 182 3.84 10.64 -1.77
CA LEU A 182 3.64 12.06 -1.48
C LEU A 182 4.05 13.00 -2.62
N PRO A 183 5.23 12.85 -3.26
CA PRO A 183 5.60 13.70 -4.39
C PRO A 183 4.65 13.54 -5.58
N LEU A 184 4.17 12.33 -5.83
CA LEU A 184 3.22 12.01 -6.90
C LEU A 184 1.89 12.74 -6.69
N LEU A 185 1.47 12.86 -5.43
CA LEU A 185 0.28 13.63 -5.05
C LEU A 185 0.54 15.14 -4.99
N LYS A 186 1.77 15.60 -5.27
CA LYS A 186 2.21 17.01 -5.15
C LYS A 186 1.95 17.56 -3.73
N ALA A 187 2.08 16.70 -2.73
CA ALA A 187 1.88 17.03 -1.34
C ALA A 187 3.10 17.78 -0.77
N ASN A 188 2.88 18.61 0.25
CA ASN A 188 3.99 19.07 1.08
C ASN A 188 4.47 17.88 1.93
N VAL A 189 5.64 17.33 1.60
CA VAL A 189 6.17 16.10 2.23
C VAL A 189 6.28 16.25 3.74
N GLU A 190 6.85 17.35 4.23
CA GLU A 190 7.03 17.59 5.67
C GLU A 190 5.69 17.58 6.44
N LYS A 191 4.66 18.26 5.92
CA LYS A 191 3.35 18.37 6.58
C LYS A 191 2.49 17.10 6.46
N SER A 192 2.75 16.27 5.45
CA SER A 192 1.91 15.11 5.14
C SER A 192 2.56 13.79 5.57
N ARG A 193 3.82 13.83 6.02
CA ARG A 193 4.65 12.68 6.34
C ARG A 193 3.99 11.75 7.36
N ASP A 194 3.66 12.27 8.54
CA ASP A 194 3.14 11.46 9.64
C ASP A 194 1.81 10.81 9.28
N ALA A 195 0.91 11.57 8.64
CA ALA A 195 -0.38 11.04 8.18
C ALA A 195 -0.22 9.97 7.08
N ALA A 196 0.76 10.09 6.19
CA ALA A 196 1.05 9.09 5.16
C ALA A 196 1.59 7.80 5.79
N ILE A 197 2.49 7.91 6.76
CA ILE A 197 3.01 6.78 7.53
C ILE A 197 1.88 6.12 8.32
N ALA A 198 1.07 6.90 9.05
CA ALA A 198 -0.05 6.40 9.83
C ALA A 198 -1.04 5.61 8.96
N LEU A 199 -1.37 6.13 7.76
CA LEU A 199 -2.24 5.43 6.82
C LEU A 199 -1.65 4.09 6.38
N GLY A 200 -0.37 4.06 6.01
CA GLY A 200 0.31 2.83 5.59
C GLY A 200 0.35 1.80 6.72
N LYS A 201 0.73 2.22 7.93
CA LYS A 201 0.74 1.35 9.13
C LYS A 201 -0.65 0.80 9.43
N ALA A 202 -1.68 1.64 9.45
CA ALA A 202 -3.06 1.22 9.68
C ALA A 202 -3.51 0.13 8.69
N ILE A 203 -3.23 0.36 7.41
CA ILE A 203 -3.54 -0.60 6.34
C ILE A 203 -2.86 -1.95 6.60
N GLN A 204 -1.59 -1.95 6.99
CA GLN A 204 -0.85 -3.18 7.23
C GLN A 204 -1.35 -3.92 8.48
N LEU A 205 -1.62 -3.22 9.57
CA LEU A 205 -2.21 -3.82 10.77
C LEU A 205 -3.57 -4.48 10.45
N ILE A 206 -4.43 -3.79 9.70
CA ILE A 206 -5.73 -4.34 9.29
C ILE A 206 -5.54 -5.53 8.35
N ASN A 207 -4.55 -5.52 7.46
CA ASN A 207 -4.23 -6.66 6.61
C ASN A 207 -3.79 -7.88 7.44
N ILE A 208 -2.96 -7.68 8.47
CA ILE A 208 -2.56 -8.73 9.41
C ILE A 208 -3.79 -9.33 10.10
N LEU A 209 -4.68 -8.49 10.61
CA LEU A 209 -5.90 -8.96 11.29
C LEU A 209 -6.87 -9.63 10.31
N ARG A 210 -6.98 -9.13 9.08
CA ARG A 210 -7.84 -9.68 8.03
C ARG A 210 -7.37 -11.05 7.56
N ASP A 211 -6.05 -11.24 7.44
CA ASP A 211 -5.44 -12.40 6.80
C ASP A 211 -4.91 -13.43 7.82
N ALA A 212 -5.26 -13.33 9.11
CA ALA A 212 -4.73 -14.16 10.18
C ALA A 212 -4.90 -15.68 9.90
N SER A 213 -6.09 -16.13 9.47
CA SER A 213 -6.35 -17.55 9.17
C SER A 213 -5.48 -18.10 8.03
N PRO A 214 -5.37 -17.47 6.83
CA PRO A 214 -4.41 -17.93 5.82
C PRO A 214 -2.94 -17.74 6.22
N ASP A 215 -2.61 -16.81 7.13
CA ASP A 215 -1.25 -16.61 7.60
C ASP A 215 -0.76 -17.73 8.48
N VAL A 216 -1.62 -18.15 9.38
CA VAL A 216 -1.38 -19.32 10.23
C VAL A 216 -1.17 -20.59 9.40
N ALA A 217 -1.90 -20.79 8.30
CA ALA A 217 -1.67 -21.92 7.39
C ALA A 217 -0.27 -21.91 6.74
N LEU A 218 0.41 -20.74 6.73
CA LEU A 218 1.80 -20.58 6.29
C LEU A 218 2.79 -20.55 7.46
N GLY A 219 2.36 -20.88 8.68
CA GLY A 219 3.18 -20.85 9.88
C GLY A 219 3.53 -19.43 10.37
N ARG A 220 2.76 -18.42 10.00
CA ARG A 220 3.05 -17.02 10.31
C ARG A 220 2.09 -16.48 11.37
N VAL A 221 2.64 -15.86 12.42
CA VAL A 221 1.90 -15.18 13.49
C VAL A 221 2.49 -13.78 13.68
N TYR A 222 1.73 -12.76 13.31
CA TYR A 222 2.17 -11.34 13.39
C TYR A 222 1.67 -10.62 14.65
N LEU A 223 0.86 -11.27 15.51
CA LEU A 223 0.42 -10.64 16.75
C LEU A 223 1.58 -10.56 17.76
N PRO A 224 1.68 -9.44 18.53
CA PRO A 224 2.74 -9.23 19.52
C PRO A 224 2.79 -10.34 20.56
N GLN A 225 3.97 -10.96 20.72
CA GLN A 225 4.17 -12.11 21.60
C GLN A 225 4.01 -11.76 23.08
N ASP A 226 4.42 -10.55 23.50
CA ASP A 226 4.24 -10.07 24.85
C ASP A 226 2.74 -9.93 25.22
N MET A 227 1.92 -9.46 24.30
CA MET A 227 0.47 -9.33 24.47
C MET A 227 -0.21 -10.70 24.53
N LEU A 228 0.14 -11.63 23.62
CA LEU A 228 -0.37 -12.99 23.64
C LEU A 228 -0.02 -13.67 24.97
N LYS A 229 1.24 -13.56 25.41
CA LYS A 229 1.72 -14.14 26.65
C LYS A 229 1.04 -13.51 27.89
N ALA A 230 0.81 -12.21 27.89
CA ALA A 230 0.11 -11.54 28.99
C ALA A 230 -1.34 -12.03 29.16
N GLU A 231 -1.99 -12.44 28.07
CA GLU A 231 -3.32 -13.03 28.08
C GLU A 231 -3.29 -14.58 28.20
N GLY A 232 -2.11 -15.19 28.41
CA GLY A 232 -1.98 -16.64 28.55
C GLY A 232 -2.14 -17.45 27.27
N VAL A 233 -1.98 -16.80 26.10
CA VAL A 233 -2.08 -17.43 24.77
C VAL A 233 -0.68 -17.73 24.26
N SER A 234 -0.43 -18.97 23.83
CA SER A 234 0.83 -19.36 23.21
C SER A 234 0.77 -19.18 21.68
N THR A 235 1.94 -19.00 21.05
CA THR A 235 2.05 -19.02 19.57
C THR A 235 1.52 -20.32 18.99
N GLU A 236 1.74 -21.45 19.68
CA GLU A 236 1.27 -22.76 19.27
C GLU A 236 -0.27 -22.83 19.27
N ASP A 237 -0.96 -22.21 20.25
CA ASP A 237 -2.42 -22.13 20.25
C ASP A 237 -2.94 -21.36 19.03
N VAL A 238 -2.26 -20.27 18.64
CA VAL A 238 -2.60 -19.51 17.42
C VAL A 238 -2.38 -20.35 16.17
N LEU A 239 -1.24 -21.05 16.07
CA LEU A 239 -0.94 -21.94 14.94
C LEU A 239 -1.92 -23.12 14.83
N GLN A 240 -2.51 -23.55 15.95
CA GLN A 240 -3.57 -24.55 16.01
C GLN A 240 -4.98 -23.95 15.80
N LEU A 241 -5.08 -22.68 15.38
CA LEU A 241 -6.34 -21.96 15.15
C LEU A 241 -7.26 -21.87 16.39
N LYS A 242 -6.69 -21.87 17.60
CA LYS A 242 -7.45 -21.73 18.84
C LYS A 242 -7.80 -20.24 19.07
N SER A 243 -9.01 -19.87 18.70
CA SER A 243 -9.55 -18.51 18.93
C SER A 243 -10.23 -18.41 20.29
N SER A 244 -9.43 -18.35 21.36
CA SER A 244 -9.96 -18.16 22.72
C SER A 244 -10.44 -16.70 22.94
N PRO A 245 -11.22 -16.43 24.00
CA PRO A 245 -11.58 -15.05 24.37
C PRO A 245 -10.34 -14.17 24.61
N GLU A 246 -9.28 -14.74 25.18
CA GLU A 246 -8.02 -14.06 25.46
C GLU A 246 -7.29 -13.70 24.15
N TYR A 247 -7.25 -14.60 23.17
CA TYR A 247 -6.74 -14.31 21.84
C TYR A 247 -7.50 -13.15 21.18
N ARG A 248 -8.85 -13.20 21.21
CA ARG A 248 -9.71 -12.16 20.61
C ARG A 248 -9.51 -10.78 21.25
N LYS A 249 -9.16 -10.75 22.55
CA LYS A 249 -8.81 -9.52 23.25
C LYS A 249 -7.52 -8.89 22.69
N VAL A 250 -6.50 -9.71 22.37
CA VAL A 250 -5.28 -9.22 21.68
C VAL A 250 -5.62 -8.69 20.31
N VAL A 251 -6.43 -9.40 19.53
CA VAL A 251 -6.91 -8.95 18.20
C VAL A 251 -7.63 -7.60 18.31
N ALA A 252 -8.54 -7.44 19.29
CA ALA A 252 -9.26 -6.20 19.55
C ALA A 252 -8.30 -5.04 19.85
N THR A 253 -7.29 -5.26 20.71
CA THR A 253 -6.31 -4.21 21.05
C THR A 253 -5.49 -3.75 19.82
N VAL A 254 -5.09 -4.68 18.95
CA VAL A 254 -4.41 -4.32 17.70
C VAL A 254 -5.37 -3.60 16.73
N ALA A 255 -6.65 -3.97 16.71
CA ALA A 255 -7.67 -3.30 15.91
C ALA A 255 -7.91 -1.85 16.39
N ASP A 256 -7.96 -1.63 17.70
CA ASP A 256 -8.08 -0.28 18.28
C ASP A 256 -6.87 0.60 17.93
N HIS A 257 -5.67 0.03 17.96
CA HIS A 257 -4.46 0.73 17.53
C HIS A 257 -4.51 1.09 16.03
N ALA A 258 -4.97 0.19 15.19
CA ALA A 258 -5.15 0.45 13.77
C ALA A 258 -6.20 1.55 13.50
N GLU A 259 -7.30 1.59 14.26
CA GLU A 259 -8.30 2.68 14.16
C GLU A 259 -7.70 4.02 14.58
N ALA A 260 -6.88 4.07 15.63
CA ALA A 260 -6.19 5.30 16.03
C ALA A 260 -5.29 5.85 14.91
N LEU A 261 -4.56 4.98 14.21
CA LEU A 261 -3.75 5.36 13.06
C LEU A 261 -4.62 5.81 11.85
N LEU A 262 -5.79 5.20 11.63
CA LEU A 262 -6.75 5.68 10.61
C LEU A 262 -7.26 7.09 10.93
N ILE A 263 -7.52 7.38 12.21
CA ILE A 263 -7.94 8.72 12.66
C ILE A 263 -6.82 9.73 12.42
N GLU A 264 -5.58 9.41 12.73
CA GLU A 264 -4.41 10.25 12.48
C GLU A 264 -4.27 10.57 10.98
N ALA A 265 -4.36 9.55 10.13
CA ALA A 265 -4.35 9.72 8.68
C ALA A 265 -5.52 10.59 8.17
N GLU A 266 -6.72 10.40 8.72
CA GLU A 266 -7.91 11.18 8.39
C GLU A 266 -7.75 12.67 8.77
N MET A 267 -7.13 12.96 9.90
CA MET A 267 -6.83 14.33 10.32
C MET A 267 -5.82 15.01 9.40
N GLY A 268 -4.79 14.29 8.97
CA GLY A 268 -3.75 14.82 8.09
C GLY A 268 -4.15 14.98 6.62
N LYS A 269 -5.29 14.44 6.18
CA LYS A 269 -5.71 14.51 4.76
C LYS A 269 -5.82 15.93 4.19
N SER A 270 -6.10 16.93 5.04
CA SER A 270 -6.21 18.34 4.65
C SER A 270 -4.89 18.96 4.16
N THR A 271 -3.75 18.32 4.43
CA THR A 271 -2.44 18.74 3.94
C THR A 271 -2.22 18.38 2.47
N LEU A 272 -3.06 17.52 1.90
CA LEU A 272 -2.95 17.06 0.53
C LEU A 272 -3.69 18.00 -0.43
N PRO A 273 -3.12 18.29 -1.62
CA PRO A 273 -3.79 19.12 -2.62
C PRO A 273 -4.83 18.33 -3.43
N GLY A 274 -5.69 19.08 -4.14
CA GLY A 274 -6.59 18.55 -5.15
C GLY A 274 -7.54 17.47 -4.67
N VAL A 275 -7.44 16.29 -5.24
CA VAL A 275 -8.25 15.11 -4.88
C VAL A 275 -7.66 14.28 -3.75
N GLY A 276 -6.48 14.63 -3.25
CA GLY A 276 -5.78 13.91 -2.18
C GLY A 276 -6.64 13.66 -0.93
N PRO A 277 -7.36 14.68 -0.39
CA PRO A 277 -8.23 14.47 0.76
C PRO A 277 -9.33 13.43 0.53
N LEU A 278 -9.94 13.42 -0.66
CA LEU A 278 -10.96 12.42 -1.01
C LEU A 278 -10.33 11.03 -1.14
N PHE A 279 -9.16 10.95 -1.71
CA PHE A 279 -8.41 9.69 -1.85
C PHE A 279 -8.12 9.05 -0.49
N VAL A 280 -7.54 9.80 0.46
CA VAL A 280 -7.29 9.33 1.81
C VAL A 280 -8.59 8.94 2.51
N GLN A 281 -9.66 9.76 2.40
CA GLN A 281 -10.93 9.47 3.05
C GLN A 281 -11.57 8.17 2.55
N ILE A 282 -11.47 7.87 1.24
CA ILE A 282 -11.99 6.61 0.69
C ILE A 282 -11.22 5.41 1.25
N ILE A 283 -9.89 5.51 1.34
CA ILE A 283 -9.08 4.44 1.93
C ILE A 283 -9.45 4.22 3.39
N VAL A 284 -9.51 5.28 4.18
CA VAL A 284 -9.86 5.24 5.60
C VAL A 284 -11.22 4.56 5.80
N GLU A 285 -12.26 4.97 5.07
CA GLU A 285 -13.59 4.36 5.23
C GLU A 285 -13.61 2.89 4.78
N LEU A 286 -12.87 2.53 3.72
CA LEU A 286 -12.77 1.15 3.24
C LEU A 286 -12.08 0.23 4.26
N TYR A 287 -10.99 0.70 4.86
CA TYR A 287 -10.26 -0.11 5.85
C TYR A 287 -11.01 -0.15 7.19
N ARG A 288 -11.73 0.89 7.57
CA ARG A 288 -12.64 0.91 8.72
C ARG A 288 -13.74 -0.15 8.60
N GLU A 289 -14.26 -0.43 7.39
CA GLU A 289 -15.22 -1.53 7.18
C GLU A 289 -14.65 -2.92 7.55
N TYR A 290 -13.35 -3.14 7.40
CA TYR A 290 -12.73 -4.38 7.88
C TYR A 290 -12.67 -4.43 9.41
N LEU A 291 -12.40 -3.32 10.10
CA LEU A 291 -12.44 -3.25 11.57
C LEU A 291 -13.86 -3.49 12.09
N ILE A 292 -14.86 -2.86 11.49
CA ILE A 292 -16.28 -3.11 11.80
C ILE A 292 -16.61 -4.60 11.58
N LYS A 293 -16.12 -5.19 10.51
CA LYS A 293 -16.36 -6.63 10.24
C LYS A 293 -15.69 -7.53 11.25
N LEU A 294 -14.47 -7.20 11.68
CA LEU A 294 -13.77 -7.92 12.76
C LEU A 294 -14.55 -7.86 14.08
N GLU A 295 -15.05 -6.70 14.46
CA GLU A 295 -15.90 -6.53 15.63
C GLU A 295 -17.19 -7.36 15.54
N GLN A 296 -17.89 -7.34 14.38
CA GLN A 296 -19.10 -8.12 14.14
C GLN A 296 -18.92 -9.62 14.29
N ILE A 297 -17.74 -10.15 13.97
CA ILE A 297 -17.39 -11.57 14.18
C ILE A 297 -16.76 -11.83 15.55
N GLY A 298 -16.82 -10.86 16.47
CA GLY A 298 -16.25 -10.97 17.81
C GLY A 298 -14.74 -11.17 17.81
N TYR A 299 -14.03 -10.56 16.84
CA TYR A 299 -12.58 -10.67 16.62
C TYR A 299 -12.09 -12.12 16.39
N ASP A 300 -12.98 -13.02 15.98
CA ASP A 300 -12.65 -14.42 15.64
C ASP A 300 -12.16 -14.51 14.20
N ASN A 301 -10.93 -14.10 13.96
CA ASN A 301 -10.30 -14.07 12.63
C ASN A 301 -9.51 -15.36 12.29
N LEU A 302 -9.46 -16.33 13.20
CA LEU A 302 -8.83 -17.64 12.96
C LEU A 302 -9.81 -18.67 12.41
N ASN A 303 -11.05 -18.70 12.89
CA ASN A 303 -12.05 -19.72 12.53
C ASN A 303 -12.77 -19.44 11.19
N LEU A 304 -11.99 -19.08 10.17
CA LEU A 304 -12.50 -18.73 8.84
C LEU A 304 -12.16 -19.78 7.77
N SER A 305 -11.86 -21.03 8.19
CA SER A 305 -11.54 -22.14 7.27
C SER A 305 -10.42 -21.82 6.27
N GLY A 306 -9.38 -21.12 6.72
CA GLY A 306 -8.27 -20.68 5.85
C GLY A 306 -8.59 -19.48 4.95
N GLU A 307 -9.78 -18.91 5.07
CA GLU A 307 -10.15 -17.70 4.33
C GLU A 307 -9.82 -16.43 5.13
N ARG A 308 -9.71 -15.31 4.41
CA ARG A 308 -9.57 -13.98 5.00
C ARG A 308 -10.91 -13.38 5.38
N VAL A 309 -10.91 -12.42 6.31
CA VAL A 309 -12.08 -11.57 6.55
C VAL A 309 -12.46 -10.82 5.27
N LYS A 310 -13.74 -10.88 4.88
CA LYS A 310 -14.24 -10.29 3.62
C LYS A 310 -15.29 -9.22 3.89
N ILE A 311 -15.21 -8.13 3.15
CA ILE A 311 -16.27 -7.13 3.00
C ILE A 311 -16.89 -7.27 1.61
N ASN A 312 -18.19 -7.14 1.50
CA ASN A 312 -18.92 -7.31 0.25
C ASN A 312 -18.90 -6.02 -0.61
N THR A 313 -19.38 -6.14 -1.85
CA THR A 313 -19.38 -5.00 -2.80
C THR A 313 -20.25 -3.84 -2.31
N ILE A 314 -21.36 -4.11 -1.61
CA ILE A 314 -22.26 -3.08 -1.08
C ILE A 314 -21.53 -2.28 0.01
N GLN A 315 -20.82 -2.95 0.94
CA GLN A 315 -20.01 -2.29 1.98
C GLN A 315 -18.94 -1.39 1.36
N LYS A 316 -18.24 -1.86 0.31
CA LYS A 316 -17.25 -1.05 -0.42
C LYS A 316 -17.87 0.20 -1.06
N LEU A 317 -19.05 0.06 -1.67
CA LEU A 317 -19.77 1.20 -2.26
C LEU A 317 -20.25 2.19 -1.19
N MET A 318 -20.77 1.69 -0.07
CA MET A 318 -21.19 2.53 1.05
C MET A 318 -20.02 3.29 1.68
N ALA A 319 -18.88 2.65 1.87
CA ALA A 319 -17.66 3.29 2.35
C ALA A 319 -17.22 4.44 1.41
N SER A 320 -17.23 4.21 0.11
CA SER A 320 -16.90 5.23 -0.89
C SER A 320 -17.91 6.40 -0.90
N PHE A 321 -19.19 6.12 -0.74
CA PHE A 321 -20.24 7.14 -0.64
C PHE A 321 -20.07 7.97 0.65
N LYS A 322 -19.85 7.31 1.79
CA LYS A 322 -19.60 7.95 3.09
C LYS A 322 -18.38 8.86 3.04
N ALA A 323 -17.28 8.41 2.40
CA ALA A 323 -16.08 9.20 2.20
C ALA A 323 -16.36 10.48 1.40
N THR A 324 -17.10 10.35 0.31
CA THR A 324 -17.47 11.50 -0.55
C THR A 324 -18.30 12.52 0.22
N THR A 325 -19.29 12.06 0.98
CA THR A 325 -20.16 12.94 1.79
C THR A 325 -19.36 13.67 2.87
N LYS A 326 -18.46 12.98 3.57
CA LYS A 326 -17.59 13.59 4.60
C LYS A 326 -16.73 14.71 4.02
N VAL A 327 -16.10 14.50 2.88
CA VAL A 327 -15.24 15.51 2.25
C VAL A 327 -16.03 16.71 1.74
N LEU A 328 -17.25 16.50 1.24
CA LEU A 328 -18.12 17.59 0.79
C LEU A 328 -18.70 18.42 1.94
N THR A 329 -18.94 17.83 3.10
CA THR A 329 -19.51 18.52 4.27
C THR A 329 -18.48 19.20 5.16
N GLN A 330 -17.18 18.89 4.98
CA GLN A 330 -16.07 19.53 5.71
C GLN A 330 -15.45 20.72 4.97
N LYS A 331 -15.99 21.09 3.80
CA LYS A 331 -15.68 22.35 3.09
C LYS A 331 -16.58 23.47 3.54
#